data_82fc3a8c9bcc6ad357db49a2cde36d74
#
_entry.id   82fc3a8c9bcc6ad357db49a2cde36d74
#
_cell.length_a   1.000
_cell.length_b   1.000
_cell.length_c   1.000
_cell.angle_alpha   90.00
_cell.angle_beta   90.00
_cell.angle_gamma   90.00
#
_symmetry.space_group_name_H-M   'P 1'
#
loop_
_entity.id
_entity.type
_entity.pdbx_description
1 polymer ?
#
loop_
_entity_poly.entity_id
_entity_poly.type
_entity_poly.pdbx_seq_one_letter_code
_entity_poly.pdbx_strand_id
1 'polypeptide(L)'
;GAKRINDIMETLRSNPPKEIAGFKALEIRDYSTGVITDVATGNTHPTGLPKSNVFYLELENDAWVCSRPSGTEPKIKFYIGVRGTSVEDSKKLLNMLMESIINLVK
;
A
#
# COMPACT_ATOMS: atom_id res chain seq x y z
N GLY A 1 -7.84 2.95 -18.39
CA GLY A 1 -9.10 3.50 -17.94
C GLY A 1 -9.53 3.02 -16.57
N ALA A 2 -10.77 3.31 -16.22
CA ALA A 2 -11.32 2.98 -14.90
C ALA A 2 -11.26 1.48 -14.59
N LYS A 3 -11.47 0.63 -15.60
CA LYS A 3 -11.40 -0.83 -15.43
C LYS A 3 -10.01 -1.27 -14.96
N ARG A 4 -8.96 -0.72 -15.54
CA ARG A 4 -7.59 -1.07 -15.14
C ARG A 4 -7.29 -0.65 -13.71
N ILE A 5 -7.77 0.52 -13.30
CA ILE A 5 -7.59 1.00 -11.92
C ILE A 5 -8.32 0.09 -10.94
N ASN A 6 -9.55 -0.32 -11.25
CA ASN A 6 -10.30 -1.24 -10.43
C ASN A 6 -9.62 -2.61 -10.34
N ASP A 7 -9.09 -3.11 -11.46
CA ASP A 7 -8.37 -4.37 -11.49
C ASP A 7 -7.11 -4.33 -10.62
N ILE A 8 -6.36 -3.22 -10.65
CA ILE A 8 -5.18 -3.04 -9.81
C ILE A 8 -5.56 -3.07 -8.33
N MET A 9 -6.59 -2.30 -7.93
CA MET A 9 -7.04 -2.26 -6.54
C MET A 9 -7.54 -3.62 -6.09
N GLU A 10 -8.29 -4.32 -6.93
CA GLU A 10 -8.79 -5.65 -6.61
C GLU A 10 -7.66 -6.67 -6.45
N THR A 11 -6.66 -6.62 -7.32
CA THR A 11 -5.48 -7.48 -7.22
C THR A 11 -4.71 -7.24 -5.93
N LEU A 12 -4.52 -5.98 -5.55
CA LEU A 12 -3.86 -5.63 -4.29
C LEU A 12 -4.61 -6.20 -3.09
N ARG A 13 -5.95 -6.18 -3.13
CA ARG A 13 -6.78 -6.70 -2.04
C ARG A 13 -6.82 -8.21 -1.98
N SER A 14 -6.94 -8.86 -3.13
CA SER A 14 -7.06 -10.33 -3.19
C SER A 14 -5.72 -11.04 -3.00
N ASN A 15 -4.62 -10.39 -3.39
CA ASN A 15 -3.28 -10.97 -3.29
C ASN A 15 -2.29 -9.89 -2.82
N PRO A 16 -2.39 -9.46 -1.56
CA PRO A 16 -1.52 -8.39 -1.04
C PRO A 16 -0.05 -8.75 -1.16
N PRO A 17 0.81 -7.80 -1.53
CA PRO A 17 2.25 -8.04 -1.53
C PRO A 17 2.74 -8.44 -0.14
N LYS A 18 3.58 -9.46 -0.05
CA LYS A 18 4.18 -9.88 1.21
C LYS A 18 5.36 -9.02 1.59
N GLU A 19 5.98 -8.40 0.58
CA GLU A 19 7.07 -7.45 0.77
C GLU A 19 7.15 -6.50 -0.42
N ILE A 20 7.70 -5.31 -0.19
CA ILE A 20 7.95 -4.32 -1.23
C ILE A 20 9.38 -3.82 -1.03
N ALA A 21 10.22 -3.91 -2.06
CA ALA A 21 11.62 -3.49 -2.03
C ALA A 21 12.41 -4.10 -0.85
N GLY A 22 12.08 -5.32 -0.48
CA GLY A 22 12.74 -6.01 0.64
C GLY A 22 12.14 -5.71 2.01
N PHE A 23 11.23 -4.75 2.13
CA PHE A 23 10.52 -4.49 3.39
C PHE A 23 9.30 -5.40 3.50
N LYS A 24 9.23 -6.17 4.56
CA LYS A 24 8.10 -7.07 4.78
C LYS A 24 6.85 -6.31 5.19
N ALA A 25 5.71 -6.75 4.69
CA ALA A 25 4.41 -6.22 5.10
C ALA A 25 4.11 -6.70 6.52
N LEU A 26 3.77 -5.77 7.41
CA LEU A 26 3.43 -6.05 8.80
C LEU A 26 1.93 -6.00 9.04
N GLU A 27 1.24 -5.08 8.36
CA GLU A 27 -0.17 -4.85 8.56
C GLU A 27 -0.81 -4.43 7.24
N ILE A 28 -1.99 -4.97 6.99
CA ILE A 28 -2.80 -4.62 5.82
C ILE A 28 -4.05 -3.91 6.30
N ARG A 29 -4.30 -2.70 5.80
CA ARG A 29 -5.51 -1.95 6.11
C ARG A 29 -6.33 -1.79 4.83
N ASP A 30 -7.44 -2.50 4.77
CA ASP A 30 -8.38 -2.37 3.66
C ASP A 30 -9.56 -1.51 4.11
N TYR A 31 -9.49 -0.24 3.75
CA TYR A 31 -10.54 0.71 4.15
C TYR A 31 -11.85 0.50 3.40
N SER A 32 -11.86 -0.27 2.30
CA SER A 32 -13.11 -0.58 1.59
C SER A 32 -13.97 -1.57 2.36
N THR A 33 -13.35 -2.47 3.11
CA THR A 33 -14.03 -3.43 3.98
C THR A 33 -14.04 -2.99 5.44
N GLY A 34 -13.17 -2.04 5.80
CA GLY A 34 -13.01 -1.59 7.17
C GLY A 34 -12.24 -2.57 8.06
N VAL A 35 -11.37 -3.40 7.47
CA VAL A 35 -10.65 -4.45 8.19
C VAL A 35 -9.14 -4.20 8.16
N ILE A 36 -8.53 -4.33 9.33
CA ILE A 36 -7.06 -4.32 9.49
C ILE A 36 -6.63 -5.75 9.80
N THR A 37 -5.61 -6.23 9.07
CA THR A 37 -5.07 -7.58 9.25
C THR A 37 -3.62 -7.51 9.69
N ASP A 38 -3.29 -8.21 10.77
CA ASP A 38 -1.89 -8.44 11.18
C ASP A 38 -1.35 -9.57 10.32
N VAL A 39 -0.30 -9.29 9.55
CA VAL A 39 0.23 -10.26 8.58
C VAL A 39 0.84 -11.48 9.26
N ALA A 40 1.53 -11.29 10.39
CA ALA A 40 2.21 -12.37 11.08
C ALA A 40 1.24 -13.37 11.71
N THR A 41 0.13 -12.89 12.26
CA THR A 41 -0.82 -13.73 13.01
C THR A 41 -2.08 -14.07 12.23
N GLY A 42 -2.43 -13.27 11.23
CA GLY A 42 -3.71 -13.34 10.54
C GLY A 42 -4.88 -12.75 11.33
N ASN A 43 -4.62 -12.22 12.50
CA ASN A 43 -5.67 -11.60 13.33
C ASN A 43 -6.19 -10.33 12.67
N THR A 44 -7.48 -10.11 12.80
CA THR A 44 -8.14 -8.95 12.19
C THR A 44 -8.88 -8.13 13.24
N HIS A 45 -9.01 -6.84 12.97
CA HIS A 45 -9.85 -5.95 13.78
C HIS A 45 -10.37 -4.81 12.89
N PRO A 46 -11.45 -4.14 13.30
CA PRO A 46 -12.00 -3.05 12.49
C PRO A 46 -11.14 -1.81 12.54
N THR A 47 -11.18 -1.01 11.46
CA THR A 47 -10.50 0.29 11.41
C THR A 47 -11.17 1.32 12.34
N GLY A 48 -12.47 1.17 12.55
CA GLY A 48 -13.25 2.18 13.28
C GLY A 48 -13.51 3.45 12.49
N LEU A 49 -13.19 3.46 11.20
CA LEU A 49 -13.32 4.62 10.32
C LEU A 49 -14.36 4.38 9.24
N PRO A 50 -14.91 5.45 8.64
CA PRO A 50 -15.80 5.31 7.49
C PRO A 50 -15.10 4.56 6.36
N LYS A 51 -15.85 3.79 5.58
CA LYS A 51 -15.31 3.03 4.46
C LYS A 51 -14.92 3.95 3.32
N SER A 52 -13.81 3.62 2.66
CA SER A 52 -13.31 4.34 1.49
C SER A 52 -12.50 3.40 0.61
N ASN A 53 -12.32 3.76 -0.66
CA ASN A 53 -11.57 2.93 -1.60
C ASN A 53 -10.06 3.19 -1.46
N VAL A 54 -9.52 2.78 -0.33
CA VAL A 54 -8.11 2.95 0.02
C VAL A 54 -7.54 1.62 0.50
N PHE A 55 -6.34 1.31 0.04
CA PHE A 55 -5.59 0.12 0.47
C PHE A 55 -4.24 0.57 1.01
N TYR A 56 -3.92 0.17 2.23
CA TYR A 56 -2.74 0.63 2.95
C TYR A 56 -1.92 -0.56 3.45
N LEU A 57 -0.60 -0.48 3.26
CA LEU A 57 0.35 -1.47 3.77
C LEU A 57 1.31 -0.79 4.74
N GLU A 58 1.37 -1.30 5.95
CA GLU A 58 2.43 -0.95 6.89
C GLU A 58 3.57 -1.93 6.68
N LEU A 59 4.77 -1.41 6.48
CA LEU A 59 5.97 -2.21 6.19
C LEU A 59 6.98 -2.09 7.33
N GLU A 60 8.00 -2.91 7.28
CA GLU A 60 9.13 -2.81 8.20
C GLU A 60 9.79 -1.43 8.13
N ASN A 61 10.52 -1.05 9.18
CA ASN A 61 11.27 0.23 9.29
C ASN A 61 10.39 1.48 9.16
N ASP A 62 9.15 1.39 9.64
CA ASP A 62 8.18 2.50 9.56
C ASP A 62 7.89 2.96 8.12
N ALA A 63 8.19 2.13 7.13
CA ALA A 63 7.79 2.40 5.77
C ALA A 63 6.33 2.02 5.57
N TRP A 64 5.67 2.69 4.64
CA TRP A 64 4.27 2.40 4.33
C TRP A 64 3.94 2.79 2.89
N VAL A 65 2.91 2.15 2.35
CA VAL A 65 2.40 2.45 1.01
C VAL A 65 0.88 2.54 1.10
N CYS A 66 0.32 3.62 0.58
CA CYS A 66 -1.12 3.83 0.51
C CYS A 66 -1.52 3.96 -0.95
N SER A 67 -2.51 3.19 -1.36
CA SER A 67 -3.00 3.16 -2.75
C SER A 67 -4.45 3.58 -2.78
N ARG A 68 -4.79 4.50 -3.67
CA ARG A 68 -6.19 4.89 -3.89
C ARG A 68 -6.41 5.38 -5.32
N PRO A 69 -7.60 5.15 -5.90
CA PRO A 69 -7.93 5.75 -7.18
C PRO A 69 -8.08 7.27 -7.03
N SER A 70 -7.78 8.01 -8.10
CA SER A 70 -8.16 9.41 -8.19
C SER A 70 -9.68 9.48 -8.34
N GLY A 71 -10.34 10.34 -7.60
CA GLY A 71 -11.80 10.48 -7.71
C GLY A 71 -12.29 11.15 -8.98
N THR A 72 -11.40 11.82 -9.72
CA THR A 72 -11.76 12.64 -10.88
C THR A 72 -11.14 12.18 -12.20
N GLU A 73 -10.10 11.34 -12.14
CA GLU A 73 -9.38 10.89 -13.33
C GLU A 73 -9.17 9.38 -13.28
N PRO A 74 -9.00 8.70 -14.44
CA PRO A 74 -8.71 7.27 -14.46
C PRO A 74 -7.24 7.01 -14.11
N LYS A 75 -6.84 7.40 -12.91
CA LYS A 75 -5.49 7.25 -12.38
C LYS A 75 -5.53 6.66 -10.99
N ILE A 76 -4.49 5.92 -10.66
CA ILE A 76 -4.26 5.45 -9.30
C ILE A 76 -3.14 6.29 -8.68
N LYS A 77 -3.31 6.63 -7.41
CA LYS A 77 -2.32 7.39 -6.66
C LYS A 77 -1.68 6.50 -5.61
N PHE A 78 -0.37 6.58 -5.50
CA PHE A 78 0.40 5.91 -4.46
C PHE A 78 1.07 6.95 -3.59
N TYR A 79 0.88 6.82 -2.28
CA TYR A 79 1.56 7.62 -1.27
C TYR A 79 2.54 6.70 -0.56
N ILE A 80 3.76 7.14 -0.39
CA ILE A 80 4.83 6.33 0.19
C ILE A 80 5.49 7.11 1.32
N GLY A 81 5.64 6.48 2.48
CA GLY A 81 6.42 7.03 3.57
C GLY A 81 7.60 6.13 3.86
N VAL A 82 8.72 6.74 4.20
CA VAL A 82 9.94 6.03 4.60
C VAL A 82 10.57 6.70 5.79
N ARG A 83 11.38 5.93 6.51
CA ARG A 83 12.24 6.43 7.56
C ARG A 83 13.67 6.07 7.21
N GLY A 84 14.46 7.06 6.81
CA GLY A 84 15.87 6.88 6.50
C GLY A 84 16.76 7.46 7.58
N THR A 85 18.05 7.16 7.51
CA THR A 85 19.07 7.67 8.44
C THR A 85 19.55 9.06 8.07
N SER A 86 19.24 9.51 6.85
CA SER A 86 19.58 10.83 6.32
C SER A 86 18.61 11.19 5.20
N VAL A 87 18.66 12.43 4.73
CA VAL A 87 17.85 12.86 3.57
C VAL A 87 18.21 12.02 2.34
N GLU A 88 19.50 11.79 2.13
CA GLU A 88 19.98 11.01 1.00
C GLU A 88 19.51 9.56 1.06
N ASP A 89 19.63 8.95 2.23
CA ASP A 89 19.13 7.59 2.47
C ASP A 89 17.61 7.50 2.24
N SER A 90 16.86 8.47 2.73
CA SER A 90 15.40 8.52 2.55
C SER A 90 15.03 8.61 1.07
N LYS A 91 15.74 9.41 0.29
CA LYS A 91 15.50 9.51 -1.15
C LYS A 91 15.75 8.18 -1.86
N LYS A 92 16.81 7.48 -1.47
CA LYS A 92 17.15 6.17 -2.01
C LYS A 92 16.05 5.15 -1.71
N LEU A 93 15.58 5.11 -0.46
CA LEU A 93 14.49 4.21 -0.05
C LEU A 93 13.20 4.51 -0.79
N LEU A 94 12.85 5.78 -0.94
CA LEU A 94 11.65 6.19 -1.70
C LEU A 94 11.72 5.70 -3.14
N ASN A 95 12.87 5.86 -3.80
CA ASN A 95 13.04 5.42 -5.18
C ASN A 95 12.91 3.89 -5.29
N MET A 96 13.49 3.15 -4.36
CA MET A 96 13.39 1.69 -4.33
C MET A 96 11.94 1.23 -4.20
N LEU A 97 11.19 1.83 -3.27
CA LEU A 97 9.79 1.50 -3.07
C LEU A 97 8.95 1.88 -4.29
N MET A 98 9.17 3.05 -4.85
CA MET A 98 8.46 3.53 -6.03
C MET A 98 8.66 2.60 -7.22
N GLU A 99 9.89 2.20 -7.52
CA GLU A 99 10.19 1.27 -8.60
C GLU A 99 9.51 -0.08 -8.39
N SER A 100 9.56 -0.58 -7.16
CA SER A 100 8.94 -1.85 -6.82
C SER A 100 7.42 -1.81 -7.03
N ILE A 101 6.77 -0.73 -6.64
CA ILE A 101 5.33 -0.55 -6.82
C ILE A 101 4.98 -0.44 -8.30
N ILE A 102 5.74 0.33 -9.08
CA ILE A 102 5.52 0.48 -10.51
C ILE A 102 5.61 -0.89 -11.20
N ASN A 103 6.61 -1.69 -10.85
CA ASN A 103 6.77 -3.02 -11.42
C ASN A 103 5.62 -3.96 -11.03
N LEU A 104 5.08 -3.79 -9.84
CA LEU A 104 4.00 -4.62 -9.33
C LEU A 104 2.68 -4.39 -10.06
N VAL A 105 2.43 -3.15 -10.51
CA VAL A 105 1.16 -2.76 -11.15
C VAL A 105 1.25 -2.62 -12.67
N LYS A 106 2.37 -2.96 -13.24
CA LYS A 106 2.54 -2.96 -14.71
C LYS A 106 1.61 -3.94 -15.40
#